data_8e0131f2baa819b7472130123d612d49
#
_entry.id   8e0131f2baa819b7472130123d612d49
#
_cell.length_a   1.000
_cell.length_b   1.000
_cell.length_c   1.000
_cell.angle_alpha   90.00
_cell.angle_beta   90.00
_cell.angle_gamma   90.00
#
_symmetry.space_group_name_H-M   'P 1'
#
loop_
_entity.id
_entity.type
_entity.pdbx_description
1 polymer ?
#
loop_
_entity_poly.entity_id
_entity_poly.type
_entity_poly.pdbx_seq_one_letter_code
_entity_poly.pdbx_strand_id
1 'polypeptide(L)'
;DACRWNLRGDMPAAVREMVLLECEPGPDCQIVFSALPSETAGEIESDFAAAGYVVCSNARNHRYDDDVPLLIPEVNPEHLALIEIQKRQRGWSGYITTNPNCSTTHLVSALHPLHARFGVKKIFVVTMQAISGAGYPGVSSMDILDNVVPYISGEEEKMEHKEPQKLLGT
;
A
#
# COMPACT_ATOMS: atom_id res chain seq x y z
N ASP A 1 3.27 24.90 -12.21
CA ASP A 1 2.06 24.80 -11.34
C ASP A 1 1.53 23.38 -11.24
N ALA A 2 2.39 22.44 -10.92
CA ALA A 2 2.03 21.04 -10.89
C ALA A 2 1.26 20.61 -9.62
N CYS A 3 1.22 21.45 -8.59
CA CYS A 3 0.61 21.07 -7.32
C CYS A 3 -0.41 22.10 -6.85
N ARG A 4 -1.66 21.64 -6.68
CA ARG A 4 -2.72 22.41 -6.03
C ARG A 4 -2.72 22.08 -4.55
N TRP A 5 -2.37 23.06 -3.71
CA TRP A 5 -2.40 22.88 -2.26
C TRP A 5 -3.85 22.84 -1.75
N ASN A 6 -4.24 21.73 -1.16
CA ASN A 6 -5.61 21.49 -0.67
C ASN A 6 -5.69 21.33 0.86
N LEU A 7 -4.57 21.40 1.56
CA LEU A 7 -4.54 21.28 3.01
C LEU A 7 -4.83 22.63 3.69
N ARG A 8 -5.24 22.59 4.96
CA ARG A 8 -5.43 23.81 5.76
C ARG A 8 -4.08 24.50 6.00
N GLY A 9 -4.09 25.83 5.91
CA GLY A 9 -2.92 26.65 6.11
C GLY A 9 -2.09 26.85 4.83
N ASP A 10 -1.02 27.61 4.96
CA ASP A 10 -0.12 27.89 3.85
C ASP A 10 0.80 26.70 3.55
N MET A 11 1.13 26.53 2.27
CA MET A 11 2.12 25.55 1.86
C MET A 11 3.48 25.87 2.51
N PRO A 12 4.12 24.94 3.22
CA PRO A 12 5.44 25.15 3.78
C PRO A 12 6.45 25.58 2.70
N ALA A 13 7.34 26.51 3.02
CA ALA A 13 8.30 27.04 2.07
C ALA A 13 9.15 25.93 1.42
N ALA A 14 9.63 24.99 2.20
CA ALA A 14 10.40 23.84 1.70
C ALA A 14 9.64 23.03 0.64
N VAL A 15 8.32 22.84 0.81
CA VAL A 15 7.50 22.12 -0.17
C VAL A 15 7.25 22.98 -1.42
N ARG A 16 7.06 24.28 -1.24
CA ARG A 16 6.83 25.21 -2.35
C ARG A 16 8.03 25.31 -3.29
N GLU A 17 9.23 25.15 -2.75
CA GLU A 17 10.49 25.25 -3.48
C GLU A 17 10.92 23.93 -4.13
N MET A 18 10.21 22.82 -3.84
CA MET A 18 10.51 21.53 -4.45
C MET A 18 10.22 21.56 -5.95
N VAL A 19 11.14 21.01 -6.70
CA VAL A 19 10.99 20.81 -8.16
C VAL A 19 10.44 19.39 -8.39
N LEU A 20 9.34 19.30 -9.14
CA LEU A 20 8.83 18.02 -9.59
C LEU A 20 9.70 17.51 -10.74
N LEU A 21 10.09 16.26 -10.64
CA LEU A 21 10.84 15.54 -11.67
C LEU A 21 9.92 14.59 -12.42
N GLU A 22 10.34 14.13 -13.57
CA GLU A 22 9.72 13.00 -14.25
C GLU A 22 9.77 11.76 -13.35
N CYS A 23 8.74 10.92 -13.45
CA CYS A 23 8.63 9.72 -12.62
C CYS A 23 9.42 8.56 -13.25
N GLU A 24 10.73 8.76 -13.37
CA GLU A 24 11.69 7.87 -13.98
C GLU A 24 12.91 7.65 -13.06
N PRO A 25 13.58 6.50 -13.13
CA PRO A 25 14.84 6.28 -12.43
C PRO A 25 15.90 7.30 -12.84
N GLY A 26 16.49 7.99 -11.89
CA GLY A 26 17.50 9.03 -12.14
C GLY A 26 17.89 9.85 -10.92
N PRO A 27 16.98 10.13 -9.97
CA PRO A 27 17.31 10.87 -8.76
C PRO A 27 18.41 10.19 -7.94
N ASP A 28 19.29 10.98 -7.35
CA ASP A 28 20.30 10.49 -6.41
C ASP A 28 19.67 10.20 -5.04
N CYS A 29 18.94 9.10 -4.97
CA CYS A 29 18.36 8.56 -3.74
C CYS A 29 18.38 7.03 -3.80
N GLN A 30 18.29 6.39 -2.65
CA GLN A 30 18.29 4.93 -2.55
C GLN A 30 16.89 4.35 -2.36
N ILE A 31 15.99 5.13 -1.78
CA ILE A 31 14.65 4.70 -1.39
C ILE A 31 13.62 5.61 -2.02
N VAL A 32 12.60 5.01 -2.62
CA VAL A 32 11.45 5.71 -3.15
C VAL A 32 10.16 5.21 -2.51
N PHE A 33 9.27 6.12 -2.18
CA PHE A 33 7.93 5.80 -1.69
C PHE A 33 6.94 5.99 -2.84
N SER A 34 6.23 4.93 -3.17
CA SER A 34 5.22 4.95 -4.23
C SER A 34 3.81 5.02 -3.64
N ALA A 35 3.06 6.02 -4.09
CA ALA A 35 1.62 6.16 -3.89
C ALA A 35 0.92 6.44 -5.22
N LEU A 36 1.44 5.84 -6.29
CA LEU A 36 0.93 6.01 -7.65
C LEU A 36 -0.43 5.33 -7.83
N PRO A 37 -1.26 5.82 -8.76
CA PRO A 37 -2.45 5.11 -9.20
C PRO A 37 -2.10 3.72 -9.74
N SER A 38 -2.98 2.73 -9.48
CA SER A 38 -2.73 1.33 -9.87
C SER A 38 -2.54 1.13 -11.36
N GLU A 39 -3.05 2.04 -12.18
CA GLU A 39 -2.94 1.99 -13.65
C GLU A 39 -1.49 2.18 -14.13
N THR A 40 -0.67 2.86 -13.34
CA THR A 40 0.71 3.20 -13.72
C THR A 40 1.75 2.64 -12.76
N ALA A 41 1.35 2.34 -11.52
CA ALA A 41 2.28 1.95 -10.46
C ALA A 41 3.12 0.72 -10.81
N GLY A 42 2.51 -0.32 -11.37
CA GLY A 42 3.18 -1.61 -11.57
C GLY A 42 4.42 -1.53 -12.45
N GLU A 43 4.35 -0.81 -13.54
CA GLU A 43 5.45 -0.63 -14.48
C GLU A 43 6.53 0.28 -13.89
N ILE A 44 6.13 1.45 -13.42
CA ILE A 44 7.05 2.46 -12.86
C ILE A 44 7.82 1.89 -11.65
N GLU A 45 7.13 1.21 -10.73
CA GLU A 45 7.76 0.59 -9.57
C GLU A 45 8.76 -0.48 -9.96
N SER A 46 8.46 -1.26 -10.99
CA SER A 46 9.37 -2.26 -11.54
C SER A 46 10.62 -1.64 -12.16
N ASP A 47 10.47 -0.54 -12.90
CA ASP A 47 11.59 0.19 -13.50
C ASP A 47 12.54 0.75 -12.45
N PHE A 48 11.98 1.36 -11.38
CA PHE A 48 12.80 1.82 -10.26
C PHE A 48 13.54 0.67 -9.56
N ALA A 49 12.86 -0.44 -9.29
CA ALA A 49 13.51 -1.60 -8.67
C ALA A 49 14.58 -2.23 -9.56
N ALA A 50 14.34 -2.32 -10.86
CA ALA A 50 15.34 -2.79 -11.84
C ALA A 50 16.57 -1.88 -11.87
N ALA A 51 16.37 -0.57 -11.75
CA ALA A 51 17.45 0.42 -11.69
C ALA A 51 18.21 0.46 -10.35
N GLY A 52 17.82 -0.33 -9.36
CA GLY A 52 18.53 -0.48 -8.10
C GLY A 52 17.93 0.23 -6.89
N TYR A 53 16.77 0.83 -7.03
CA TYR A 53 16.10 1.50 -5.92
C TYR A 53 15.37 0.51 -5.01
N VAL A 54 15.25 0.89 -3.74
CA VAL A 54 14.32 0.28 -2.79
C VAL A 54 12.97 0.96 -2.95
N VAL A 55 11.97 0.23 -3.42
CA VAL A 55 10.62 0.75 -3.61
C VAL A 55 9.72 0.31 -2.47
N CYS A 56 9.22 1.28 -1.71
CA CYS A 56 8.18 1.05 -0.70
C CYS A 56 6.82 1.45 -1.29
N SER A 57 6.05 0.45 -1.71
CA SER A 57 4.80 0.68 -2.45
C SER A 57 3.57 0.66 -1.56
N ASN A 58 2.70 1.66 -1.73
CA ASN A 58 1.35 1.67 -1.21
C ASN A 58 0.31 1.19 -2.26
N ALA A 59 0.74 1.01 -3.52
CA ALA A 59 -0.12 0.53 -4.59
C ALA A 59 -0.46 -0.97 -4.43
N ARG A 60 -1.55 -1.39 -5.04
CA ARG A 60 -2.00 -2.79 -4.94
C ARG A 60 -1.28 -3.76 -5.87
N ASN A 61 -0.55 -3.25 -6.85
CA ASN A 61 -0.07 -4.00 -8.01
C ASN A 61 0.76 -5.24 -7.66
N HIS A 62 1.69 -5.10 -6.74
CA HIS A 62 2.62 -6.15 -6.38
C HIS A 62 2.28 -6.91 -5.08
N ARG A 63 1.13 -6.62 -4.45
CA ARG A 63 0.76 -7.24 -3.17
C ARG A 63 0.62 -8.75 -3.23
N TYR A 64 0.25 -9.27 -4.40
CA TYR A 64 -0.03 -10.70 -4.60
C TYR A 64 1.09 -11.45 -5.32
N ASP A 65 2.17 -10.75 -5.70
CA ASP A 65 3.34 -11.40 -6.30
C ASP A 65 4.04 -12.26 -5.23
N ASP A 66 4.35 -13.50 -5.56
CA ASP A 66 4.89 -14.48 -4.60
C ASP A 66 6.29 -14.10 -4.11
N ASP A 67 7.03 -13.36 -4.91
CA ASP A 67 8.39 -12.89 -4.63
C ASP A 67 8.45 -11.49 -3.99
N VAL A 68 7.30 -10.82 -3.81
CA VAL A 68 7.23 -9.48 -3.22
C VAL A 68 6.73 -9.53 -1.79
N PRO A 69 7.47 -8.98 -0.82
CA PRO A 69 6.99 -8.86 0.55
C PRO A 69 5.71 -8.03 0.63
N LEU A 70 4.65 -8.61 1.18
CA LEU A 70 3.51 -7.89 1.71
C LEU A 70 3.76 -7.78 3.22
N LEU A 71 4.03 -6.59 3.74
CA LEU A 71 4.69 -6.46 5.03
C LEU A 71 3.89 -5.62 6.04
N ILE A 72 3.69 -6.20 7.21
CA ILE A 72 3.42 -5.50 8.46
C ILE A 72 4.56 -5.91 9.41
N PRO A 73 5.54 -5.05 9.70
CA PRO A 73 6.77 -5.45 10.39
C PRO A 73 6.54 -6.13 11.74
N GLU A 74 5.46 -5.78 12.43
CA GLU A 74 5.08 -6.37 13.72
C GLU A 74 4.39 -7.73 13.59
N VAL A 75 4.01 -8.13 12.38
CA VAL A 75 3.26 -9.36 12.12
C VAL A 75 4.12 -10.40 11.42
N ASN A 76 4.77 -10.03 10.33
CA ASN A 76 5.44 -10.95 9.43
C ASN A 76 6.80 -10.45 8.92
N PRO A 77 7.73 -10.06 9.81
CA PRO A 77 9.06 -9.57 9.41
C PRO A 77 9.85 -10.58 8.57
N GLU A 78 9.54 -11.88 8.66
CA GLU A 78 10.16 -12.95 7.88
C GLU A 78 9.92 -12.81 6.38
N HIS A 79 8.89 -12.07 5.94
CA HIS A 79 8.67 -11.76 4.52
C HIS A 79 9.82 -10.96 3.90
N LEU A 80 10.66 -10.31 4.69
CA LEU A 80 11.85 -9.65 4.19
C LEU A 80 12.84 -10.63 3.51
N ALA A 81 12.78 -11.92 3.83
CA ALA A 81 13.58 -12.94 3.15
C ALA A 81 13.20 -13.09 1.66
N LEU A 82 11.99 -12.69 1.25
CA LEU A 82 11.56 -12.69 -0.15
C LEU A 82 12.35 -11.71 -1.01
N ILE A 83 12.98 -10.69 -0.42
CA ILE A 83 13.79 -9.69 -1.16
C ILE A 83 14.90 -10.36 -1.97
N GLU A 84 15.62 -11.30 -1.37
CA GLU A 84 16.70 -12.00 -2.06
C GLU A 84 16.17 -12.95 -3.16
N ILE A 85 14.99 -13.50 -2.97
CA ILE A 85 14.29 -14.30 -3.98
C ILE A 85 13.89 -13.40 -5.15
N GLN A 86 13.25 -12.26 -4.86
CA GLN A 86 12.80 -11.28 -5.84
C GLN A 86 13.96 -10.80 -6.73
N LYS A 87 15.06 -10.32 -6.10
CA LYS A 87 16.25 -9.87 -6.82
C LYS A 87 16.77 -10.92 -7.78
N ARG A 88 16.86 -12.17 -7.32
CA ARG A 88 17.37 -13.28 -8.13
C ARG A 88 16.44 -13.64 -9.28
N GLN A 89 15.14 -13.73 -9.02
CA GLN A 89 14.15 -14.13 -10.03
C GLN A 89 13.94 -13.07 -11.10
N ARG A 90 13.92 -11.79 -10.69
CA ARG A 90 13.68 -10.66 -11.61
C ARG A 90 14.97 -10.10 -12.21
N GLY A 91 16.14 -10.50 -11.70
CA GLY A 91 17.44 -9.98 -12.14
C GLY A 91 17.67 -8.52 -11.75
N TRP A 92 17.05 -8.06 -10.67
CA TRP A 92 17.09 -6.68 -10.20
C TRP A 92 18.18 -6.47 -9.13
N SER A 93 18.77 -5.29 -9.10
CA SER A 93 19.65 -4.87 -8.01
C SER A 93 18.90 -4.22 -6.85
N GLY A 94 17.78 -3.57 -7.13
CA GLY A 94 16.83 -3.08 -6.15
C GLY A 94 15.74 -4.10 -5.83
N TYR A 95 14.66 -3.63 -5.17
CA TYR A 95 13.53 -4.47 -4.82
C TYR A 95 12.29 -3.64 -4.49
N ILE A 96 11.13 -4.31 -4.51
CA ILE A 96 9.85 -3.75 -4.10
C ILE A 96 9.41 -4.42 -2.80
N THR A 97 8.93 -3.61 -1.85
CA THR A 97 8.12 -4.05 -0.72
C THR A 97 6.77 -3.37 -0.77
N THR A 98 5.73 -4.06 -0.34
CA THR A 98 4.37 -3.53 -0.34
C THR A 98 3.78 -3.55 1.06
N ASN A 99 2.96 -2.58 1.37
CA ASN A 99 2.07 -2.63 2.53
C ASN A 99 0.66 -3.07 2.11
N PRO A 100 -0.09 -3.74 2.99
CA PRO A 100 -1.44 -4.20 2.69
C PRO A 100 -2.43 -3.04 2.62
N ASN A 101 -3.66 -3.36 2.25
CA ASN A 101 -4.79 -2.45 2.36
C ASN A 101 -4.93 -1.91 3.80
N CYS A 102 -5.36 -0.66 3.95
CA CYS A 102 -5.47 0.00 5.25
C CYS A 102 -6.38 -0.77 6.22
N SER A 103 -7.53 -1.26 5.76
CA SER A 103 -8.46 -2.04 6.59
C SER A 103 -7.85 -3.40 6.96
N THR A 104 -7.16 -4.05 6.03
CA THR A 104 -6.40 -5.29 6.30
C THR A 104 -5.33 -5.07 7.35
N THR A 105 -4.59 -3.97 7.27
CA THR A 105 -3.54 -3.65 8.26
C THR A 105 -4.11 -3.60 9.67
N HIS A 106 -5.22 -2.88 9.88
CA HIS A 106 -5.87 -2.78 11.19
C HIS A 106 -6.38 -4.14 11.67
N LEU A 107 -7.06 -4.87 10.78
CA LEU A 107 -7.62 -6.19 11.08
C LEU A 107 -6.52 -7.17 11.50
N VAL A 108 -5.50 -7.33 10.68
CA VAL A 108 -4.44 -8.33 10.89
C VAL A 108 -3.58 -7.98 12.10
N SER A 109 -3.26 -6.70 12.33
CA SER A 109 -2.54 -6.28 13.53
C SER A 109 -3.26 -6.63 14.82
N ALA A 110 -4.60 -6.54 14.84
CA ALA A 110 -5.41 -6.94 15.99
C ALA A 110 -5.56 -8.48 16.10
N LEU A 111 -5.64 -9.17 14.98
CA LEU A 111 -5.84 -10.62 14.94
C LEU A 111 -4.58 -11.43 15.20
N HIS A 112 -3.41 -10.94 14.78
CA HIS A 112 -2.16 -11.68 14.87
C HIS A 112 -1.89 -12.26 16.27
N PRO A 113 -1.91 -11.48 17.36
CA PRO A 113 -1.69 -12.05 18.70
C PRO A 113 -2.77 -13.06 19.11
N LEU A 114 -4.01 -12.88 18.67
CA LEU A 114 -5.10 -13.81 18.95
C LEU A 114 -4.94 -15.10 18.13
N HIS A 115 -4.57 -14.98 16.88
CA HIS A 115 -4.32 -16.12 16.01
C HIS A 115 -3.14 -16.95 16.51
N ALA A 116 -2.03 -16.30 16.86
CA ALA A 116 -0.84 -16.97 17.40
C ALA A 116 -1.13 -17.71 18.70
N ARG A 117 -2.03 -17.18 19.54
CA ARG A 117 -2.35 -17.76 20.84
C ARG A 117 -3.43 -18.82 20.80
N PHE A 118 -4.47 -18.63 19.98
CA PHE A 118 -5.71 -19.42 20.05
C PHE A 118 -6.07 -20.12 18.72
N GLY A 119 -5.46 -19.77 17.61
CA GLY A 119 -5.79 -20.32 16.30
C GLY A 119 -7.18 -19.86 15.83
N VAL A 120 -7.30 -18.60 15.43
CA VAL A 120 -8.57 -18.03 14.93
C VAL A 120 -9.02 -18.80 13.68
N LYS A 121 -10.27 -19.27 13.68
CA LYS A 121 -10.84 -20.08 12.58
C LYS A 121 -11.86 -19.32 11.73
N LYS A 122 -12.58 -18.39 12.33
CA LYS A 122 -13.61 -17.59 11.65
C LYS A 122 -13.62 -16.19 12.22
N ILE A 123 -13.87 -15.22 11.38
CA ILE A 123 -13.94 -13.79 11.70
C ILE A 123 -15.21 -13.24 11.06
N PHE A 124 -15.94 -12.44 11.81
CA PHE A 124 -16.99 -11.59 11.27
C PHE A 124 -16.53 -10.15 11.42
N VAL A 125 -16.45 -9.44 10.31
CA VAL A 125 -15.94 -8.06 10.26
C VAL A 125 -16.98 -7.14 9.67
N VAL A 126 -17.16 -6.01 10.31
CA VAL A 126 -17.88 -4.86 9.76
C VAL A 126 -16.93 -3.67 9.81
N THR A 127 -16.68 -3.05 8.68
CA THR A 127 -15.84 -1.86 8.60
C THR A 127 -16.67 -0.62 8.36
N MET A 128 -16.30 0.48 9.01
CA MET A 128 -16.84 1.81 8.75
C MET A 128 -15.67 2.73 8.43
N GLN A 129 -15.61 3.16 7.18
CA GLN A 129 -14.52 4.02 6.72
C GLN A 129 -14.98 5.47 6.58
N ALA A 130 -14.10 6.39 6.96
CA ALA A 130 -14.32 7.80 6.69
C ALA A 130 -14.16 8.09 5.19
N ILE A 131 -14.90 9.09 4.69
CA ILE A 131 -14.85 9.51 3.28
C ILE A 131 -13.44 9.93 2.83
N SER A 132 -12.57 10.33 3.75
CA SER A 132 -11.16 10.64 3.45
C SER A 132 -10.38 9.43 2.91
N GLY A 133 -10.81 8.20 3.20
CA GLY A 133 -10.20 6.98 2.67
C GLY A 133 -10.36 6.81 1.15
N ALA A 134 -11.33 7.50 0.54
CA ALA A 134 -11.51 7.49 -0.91
C ALA A 134 -10.45 8.32 -1.67
N GLY A 135 -9.62 9.09 -0.96
CA GLY A 135 -8.68 10.01 -1.58
C GLY A 135 -9.38 11.24 -2.19
N TYR A 136 -8.60 12.15 -2.75
CA TYR A 136 -9.15 13.32 -3.45
C TYR A 136 -9.56 12.93 -4.88
N PRO A 137 -10.72 13.37 -5.39
CA PRO A 137 -11.67 14.36 -4.85
C PRO A 137 -12.66 13.80 -3.81
N GLY A 138 -12.59 12.56 -3.42
CA GLY A 138 -13.47 11.94 -2.45
C GLY A 138 -14.75 11.35 -3.07
N VAL A 139 -15.74 11.15 -2.23
CA VAL A 139 -17.07 10.67 -2.62
C VAL A 139 -17.95 11.89 -2.91
N SER A 140 -18.90 11.76 -3.85
CA SER A 140 -19.88 12.79 -4.15
C SER A 140 -20.62 13.21 -2.86
N SER A 141 -20.72 14.51 -2.61
CA SER A 141 -21.37 15.02 -1.39
C SER A 141 -22.84 14.64 -1.30
N MET A 142 -23.52 14.50 -2.44
CA MET A 142 -24.92 14.11 -2.48
C MET A 142 -25.13 12.64 -2.11
N ASP A 143 -24.11 11.81 -2.29
CA ASP A 143 -24.19 10.38 -1.95
C ASP A 143 -23.95 10.13 -0.46
N ILE A 144 -23.22 11.04 0.22
CA ILE A 144 -22.78 10.82 1.61
C ILE A 144 -23.47 11.71 2.65
N LEU A 145 -24.17 12.77 2.22
CA LEU A 145 -24.88 13.66 3.16
C LEU A 145 -25.97 12.88 3.90
N ASP A 146 -25.85 12.83 5.22
CA ASP A 146 -26.77 12.10 6.12
C ASP A 146 -27.01 10.63 5.67
N ASN A 147 -25.97 10.02 5.10
CA ASN A 147 -26.07 8.71 4.48
C ASN A 147 -24.82 7.86 4.75
N VAL A 148 -24.95 6.57 4.51
CA VAL A 148 -23.85 5.59 4.44
C VAL A 148 -23.85 5.00 3.05
N VAL A 149 -22.71 5.07 2.36
CA VAL A 149 -22.49 4.37 1.10
C VAL A 149 -22.12 2.92 1.43
N PRO A 150 -23.02 1.95 1.19
CA PRO A 150 -22.72 0.56 1.46
C PRO A 150 -21.75 0.02 0.40
N TYR A 151 -20.89 -0.88 0.81
CA TYR A 151 -19.97 -1.61 -0.05
C TYR A 151 -18.92 -0.74 -0.75
N ILE A 152 -17.68 -0.88 -0.31
CA ILE A 152 -16.53 -0.26 -0.95
C ILE A 152 -15.96 -1.27 -1.95
N SER A 153 -16.19 -1.04 -3.25
CA SER A 153 -15.86 -1.96 -4.34
C SER A 153 -14.45 -2.57 -4.22
N GLY A 154 -14.39 -3.90 -4.11
CA GLY A 154 -13.16 -4.69 -4.07
C GLY A 154 -12.38 -4.64 -2.75
N GLU A 155 -12.87 -3.97 -1.71
CA GLU A 155 -12.21 -3.96 -0.39
C GLU A 155 -12.48 -5.24 0.40
N GLU A 156 -13.72 -5.70 0.38
CA GLU A 156 -14.15 -6.91 1.07
C GLU A 156 -13.38 -8.12 0.58
N GLU A 157 -13.25 -8.29 -0.72
CA GLU A 157 -12.53 -9.42 -1.33
C GLU A 157 -11.04 -9.42 -0.97
N LYS A 158 -10.43 -8.25 -0.83
CA LYS A 158 -9.02 -8.15 -0.39
C LYS A 158 -8.85 -8.57 1.05
N MET A 159 -9.79 -8.18 1.92
CA MET A 159 -9.75 -8.56 3.33
C MET A 159 -10.15 -10.02 3.57
N GLU A 160 -11.05 -10.56 2.74
CA GLU A 160 -11.60 -11.91 2.96
C GLU A 160 -10.59 -13.03 2.66
N HIS A 161 -9.83 -12.93 1.56
CA HIS A 161 -9.20 -14.12 1.03
C HIS A 161 -7.71 -14.04 0.74
N LYS A 162 -7.14 -12.86 0.51
CA LYS A 162 -5.78 -12.81 -0.04
C LYS A 162 -4.76 -12.18 0.90
N GLU A 163 -4.98 -10.94 1.30
CA GLU A 163 -3.98 -10.23 2.09
C GLU A 163 -3.81 -10.84 3.50
N PRO A 164 -4.88 -11.14 4.28
CA PRO A 164 -4.72 -11.78 5.59
C PRO A 164 -4.06 -13.15 5.53
N GLN A 165 -4.35 -13.96 4.51
CA GLN A 165 -3.71 -15.26 4.34
C GLN A 165 -2.21 -15.12 4.05
N LYS A 166 -1.83 -14.22 3.14
CA LYS A 166 -0.42 -13.94 2.86
C LYS A 166 0.31 -13.39 4.08
N LEU A 167 -0.34 -12.55 4.89
CA LEU A 167 0.26 -11.94 6.08
C LEU A 167 0.38 -12.90 7.27
N LEU A 168 -0.56 -13.82 7.44
CA LEU A 168 -0.61 -14.75 8.58
C LEU A 168 -0.05 -16.14 8.25
N GLY A 169 0.35 -16.40 7.02
CA GLY A 169 0.99 -17.65 6.61
C GLY A 169 0.05 -18.85 6.62
N THR A 170 -1.24 -18.68 6.29
CA THR A 170 -2.25 -19.76 6.28
C THR A 170 -2.65 -20.14 4.87
#